data_696a7811bb8674de677a238a79e253a0
#
_entry.id   696a7811bb8674de677a238a79e253a0
#
_cell.length_a   1.000
_cell.length_b   1.000
_cell.length_c   1.000
_cell.angle_alpha   90.00
_cell.angle_beta   90.00
_cell.angle_gamma   90.00
#
_symmetry.space_group_name_H-M   'P 1'
#
loop_
_entity.id
_entity.type
_entity.pdbx_description
1 polymer ?
#
loop_
_entity_poly.entity_id
_entity_poly.type
_entity_poly.pdbx_seq_one_letter_code
_entity_poly.pdbx_strand_id
1 'polypeptide(L)'
;MKKSLSDAIAFLCVFMLSLSVVSASVYASDTLTEILIPESFLSNFEEKEEIEAMAEEVLDMANCFEEDGFHAEVSDIDFLNAYCVFVEANILEAMPKTTEELDKLLGSAHRVWNIPVHANGKTVLVQVSRGLELSEMDLDDNTEEEIERLKEKAGKWQTVSSAMYEDGEIPEQAIGEILSANHKDTDKCKCVLIGGESGIRTLLALVIENDAVSGAISLERTVSDELQQNQMYSLDEFAKVVSQNPSAIGYYIAGGAGLLGIIIVIGISIRKRLRNKC
;
A
#
# COMPACT_ATOMS: atom_id res chain seq x y z
N MET A 1 -24.00 38.25 35.82
CA MET A 1 -24.42 36.89 35.47
C MET A 1 -24.42 36.56 33.97
N LYS A 2 -24.63 37.49 33.01
CA LYS A 2 -24.62 37.20 31.58
C LYS A 2 -23.25 36.86 30.97
N LYS A 3 -22.15 37.37 31.51
CA LYS A 3 -20.78 37.10 31.01
C LYS A 3 -20.30 35.67 31.25
N SER A 4 -20.64 35.08 32.39
CA SER A 4 -20.24 33.73 32.77
C SER A 4 -20.87 32.63 31.89
N LEU A 5 -22.08 32.87 31.36
CA LEU A 5 -22.75 31.87 30.49
C LEU A 5 -22.17 31.87 29.08
N SER A 6 -21.75 33.04 28.55
CA SER A 6 -21.08 33.17 27.26
C SER A 6 -19.73 32.46 27.23
N ASP A 7 -18.95 32.61 28.32
CA ASP A 7 -17.63 31.98 28.44
C ASP A 7 -17.73 30.45 28.58
N ALA A 8 -18.77 29.94 29.26
CA ALA A 8 -19.02 28.52 29.37
C ALA A 8 -19.46 27.89 28.05
N ILE A 9 -20.26 28.62 27.25
CA ILE A 9 -20.69 28.14 25.92
C ILE A 9 -19.52 28.16 24.94
N ALA A 10 -18.66 29.18 24.98
CA ALA A 10 -17.45 29.25 24.15
C ALA A 10 -16.48 28.11 24.49
N PHE A 11 -16.28 27.79 25.75
CA PHE A 11 -15.43 26.68 26.19
C PHE A 11 -15.99 25.33 25.76
N LEU A 12 -17.31 25.14 25.85
CA LEU A 12 -17.99 23.91 25.41
C LEU A 12 -17.87 23.72 23.90
N CYS A 13 -18.00 24.80 23.10
CA CYS A 13 -17.83 24.73 21.64
C CYS A 13 -16.40 24.40 21.25
N VAL A 14 -15.38 24.97 21.90
CA VAL A 14 -13.97 24.64 21.66
C VAL A 14 -13.66 23.19 22.05
N PHE A 15 -14.23 22.71 23.16
CA PHE A 15 -14.05 21.33 23.61
C PHE A 15 -14.74 20.32 22.68
N MET A 16 -15.93 20.67 22.17
CA MET A 16 -16.64 19.83 21.17
C MET A 16 -15.92 19.82 19.81
N LEU A 17 -15.30 20.94 19.40
CA LEU A 17 -14.49 21.00 18.18
C LEU A 17 -13.18 20.20 18.30
N SER A 18 -12.55 20.21 19.47
CA SER A 18 -11.33 19.42 19.70
C SER A 18 -11.61 17.90 19.77
N LEU A 19 -12.78 17.49 20.26
CA LEU A 19 -13.22 16.09 20.23
C LEU A 19 -13.56 15.59 18.83
N SER A 20 -14.06 16.46 17.93
CA SER A 20 -14.37 16.06 16.56
C SER A 20 -13.14 15.91 15.65
N VAL A 21 -12.04 16.58 15.96
CA VAL A 21 -10.78 16.45 15.20
C VAL A 21 -10.01 15.18 15.58
N VAL A 22 -10.12 14.71 16.83
CA VAL A 22 -9.49 13.44 17.26
C VAL A 22 -10.25 12.23 16.72
N SER A 23 -11.54 12.38 16.36
CA SER A 23 -12.36 11.25 15.91
C SER A 23 -12.11 10.84 14.44
N ALA A 24 -11.65 11.73 13.58
CA ALA A 24 -11.50 11.44 12.14
C ALA A 24 -10.28 10.55 11.84
N SER A 25 -9.18 10.71 12.58
CA SER A 25 -7.98 9.88 12.37
C SER A 25 -8.09 8.47 13.00
N VAL A 26 -8.93 8.30 14.02
CA VAL A 26 -9.17 6.99 14.66
C VAL A 26 -10.05 6.10 13.80
N TYR A 27 -11.01 6.66 13.06
CA TYR A 27 -11.93 5.86 12.23
C TYR A 27 -11.28 5.22 11.01
N ALA A 28 -10.26 5.82 10.45
CA ALA A 28 -9.61 5.29 9.24
C ALA A 28 -8.71 4.07 9.51
N SER A 29 -8.05 4.04 10.67
CA SER A 29 -7.17 2.94 11.08
C SER A 29 -7.96 1.69 11.49
N ASP A 30 -9.06 1.84 12.24
CA ASP A 30 -9.88 0.72 12.69
C ASP A 30 -10.50 -0.05 11.50
N THR A 31 -10.80 0.64 10.40
CA THR A 31 -11.45 0.02 9.23
C THR A 31 -10.55 -0.98 8.51
N LEU A 32 -9.25 -0.71 8.34
CA LEU A 32 -8.33 -1.62 7.67
C LEU A 32 -8.06 -2.88 8.50
N THR A 33 -7.91 -2.74 9.81
CA THR A 33 -7.70 -3.88 10.72
C THR A 33 -8.87 -4.85 10.76
N GLU A 34 -10.07 -4.38 10.48
CA GLU A 34 -11.26 -5.21 10.37
C GLU A 34 -11.39 -5.91 9.02
N ILE A 35 -10.86 -5.30 7.95
CA ILE A 35 -11.05 -5.76 6.56
C ILE A 35 -9.89 -6.63 6.08
N LEU A 36 -8.64 -6.28 6.39
CA LEU A 36 -7.50 -7.08 5.95
C LEU A 36 -7.33 -8.35 6.79
N ILE A 37 -6.72 -9.38 6.20
CA ILE A 37 -6.35 -10.58 6.95
C ILE A 37 -5.27 -10.25 8.00
N PRO A 38 -5.22 -10.96 9.13
CA PRO A 38 -4.24 -10.70 10.20
C PRO A 38 -2.79 -10.75 9.73
N GLU A 39 -2.47 -11.62 8.79
CA GLU A 39 -1.14 -11.82 8.19
C GLU A 39 -0.66 -10.62 7.38
N SER A 40 -1.57 -9.70 7.05
CA SER A 40 -1.24 -8.44 6.37
C SER A 40 -0.65 -7.39 7.31
N PHE A 41 -0.68 -7.56 8.63
CA PHE A 41 -0.22 -6.54 9.57
C PHE A 41 1.16 -6.84 10.13
N LEU A 42 2.00 -5.79 10.20
CA LEU A 42 3.36 -5.88 10.74
C LEU A 42 3.38 -6.39 12.19
N SER A 43 2.37 -6.05 12.98
CA SER A 43 2.22 -6.51 14.36
C SER A 43 2.21 -8.05 14.52
N ASN A 44 1.82 -8.77 13.47
CA ASN A 44 1.75 -10.23 13.41
C ASN A 44 2.93 -10.87 12.67
N PHE A 45 3.93 -10.07 12.25
CA PHE A 45 5.05 -10.53 11.48
C PHE A 45 6.27 -10.80 12.37
N GLU A 46 6.98 -11.91 12.12
CA GLU A 46 8.12 -12.34 12.95
C GLU A 46 9.28 -11.32 12.96
N GLU A 47 9.50 -10.66 11.84
CA GLU A 47 10.62 -9.73 11.65
C GLU A 47 10.25 -8.27 11.93
N LYS A 48 9.12 -8.02 12.62
CA LYS A 48 8.65 -6.66 12.93
C LYS A 48 9.70 -5.81 13.62
N GLU A 49 10.47 -6.40 14.54
CA GLU A 49 11.51 -5.68 15.31
C GLU A 49 12.63 -5.17 14.39
N GLU A 50 12.96 -5.89 13.32
CA GLU A 50 13.94 -5.44 12.32
C GLU A 50 13.43 -4.23 11.54
N ILE A 51 12.13 -4.21 11.20
CA ILE A 51 11.49 -3.10 10.48
C ILE A 51 11.30 -1.90 11.40
N GLU A 52 10.87 -2.11 12.66
CA GLU A 52 10.74 -1.05 13.67
C GLU A 52 12.10 -0.39 13.98
N ALA A 53 13.20 -1.14 13.90
CA ALA A 53 14.54 -0.60 14.05
C ALA A 53 14.95 0.38 12.95
N MET A 54 14.24 0.40 11.82
CA MET A 54 14.46 1.35 10.71
C MET A 54 13.73 2.69 10.90
N ALA A 55 13.26 3.01 12.09
CA ALA A 55 12.44 4.22 12.35
C ALA A 55 13.09 5.52 11.81
N GLU A 56 14.40 5.69 11.94
CA GLU A 56 15.11 6.87 11.42
C GLU A 56 15.09 6.90 9.87
N GLU A 57 15.31 5.76 9.21
CA GLU A 57 15.28 5.66 7.74
C GLU A 57 13.86 5.89 7.20
N VAL A 58 12.85 5.38 7.91
CA VAL A 58 11.43 5.63 7.59
C VAL A 58 11.11 7.11 7.72
N LEU A 59 11.57 7.74 8.80
CA LEU A 59 11.37 9.16 9.05
C LEU A 59 12.05 10.03 7.99
N ASP A 60 13.30 9.74 7.65
CA ASP A 60 14.05 10.45 6.61
C ASP A 60 13.33 10.36 5.26
N MET A 61 12.81 9.17 4.92
CA MET A 61 12.05 8.97 3.68
C MET A 61 10.71 9.73 3.70
N ALA A 62 10.02 9.80 4.84
CA ALA A 62 8.78 10.55 4.98
C ALA A 62 9.03 12.06 4.87
N ASN A 63 10.09 12.57 5.49
CA ASN A 63 10.45 13.99 5.48
C ASN A 63 11.02 14.49 4.14
N CYS A 64 11.17 13.61 3.11
CA CYS A 64 11.42 14.08 1.75
C CYS A 64 10.32 15.01 1.21
N PHE A 65 9.16 15.08 1.84
CA PHE A 65 8.05 16.00 1.53
C PHE A 65 8.03 17.27 2.39
N GLU A 66 9.14 17.62 3.04
CA GLU A 66 9.22 18.83 3.89
C GLU A 66 8.91 20.13 3.11
N GLU A 67 9.32 20.22 1.85
CA GLU A 67 9.01 21.36 0.97
C GLU A 67 7.50 21.49 0.69
N ASP A 68 6.75 20.38 0.78
CA ASP A 68 5.30 20.32 0.64
C ASP A 68 4.57 20.52 1.99
N GLY A 69 5.31 20.92 3.03
CA GLY A 69 4.79 21.21 4.36
C GLY A 69 4.49 19.98 5.21
N PHE A 70 5.13 18.84 4.91
CA PHE A 70 5.11 17.66 5.74
C PHE A 70 6.38 17.62 6.61
N HIS A 71 6.21 17.52 7.92
CA HIS A 71 7.32 17.34 8.85
C HIS A 71 6.86 16.45 10.00
N ALA A 72 7.49 15.30 10.14
CA ALA A 72 7.17 14.28 11.12
C ALA A 72 8.33 14.02 12.08
N GLU A 73 8.00 13.49 13.24
CA GLU A 73 8.92 12.97 14.24
C GLU A 73 8.77 11.44 14.35
N VAL A 74 9.68 10.75 15.04
CA VAL A 74 9.62 9.29 15.22
C VAL A 74 8.30 8.84 15.84
N SER A 75 7.71 9.64 16.71
CA SER A 75 6.40 9.37 17.34
C SER A 75 5.22 9.38 16.37
N ASP A 76 5.40 9.94 15.18
CA ASP A 76 4.36 10.06 14.15
C ASP A 76 4.33 8.82 13.22
N ILE A 77 5.30 7.90 13.39
CA ILE A 77 5.36 6.63 12.64
C ILE A 77 4.38 5.64 13.25
N ASP A 78 3.44 5.16 12.46
CA ASP A 78 2.42 4.20 12.90
C ASP A 78 2.78 2.76 12.51
N PHE A 79 3.73 2.16 13.21
CA PHE A 79 4.10 0.76 13.03
C PHE A 79 2.97 -0.21 13.41
N LEU A 80 2.04 0.21 14.29
CA LEU A 80 0.94 -0.64 14.73
C LEU A 80 -0.03 -0.95 13.58
N ASN A 81 -0.28 0.04 12.75
CA ASN A 81 -1.17 -0.05 11.59
C ASN A 81 -0.40 -0.26 10.27
N ALA A 82 0.90 -0.54 10.33
CA ALA A 82 1.67 -0.91 9.15
C ALA A 82 1.15 -2.23 8.56
N TYR A 83 0.94 -2.25 7.25
CA TYR A 83 0.36 -3.37 6.52
C TYR A 83 1.17 -3.70 5.27
N CYS A 84 1.08 -4.94 4.80
CA CYS A 84 1.82 -5.36 3.61
C CYS A 84 0.94 -5.48 2.37
N VAL A 85 1.59 -5.24 1.23
CA VAL A 85 1.14 -5.61 -0.11
C VAL A 85 2.00 -6.80 -0.55
N PHE A 86 1.35 -7.89 -0.96
CA PHE A 86 2.04 -9.03 -1.53
C PHE A 86 2.31 -8.75 -3.01
N VAL A 87 3.56 -8.91 -3.42
CA VAL A 87 3.99 -8.67 -4.81
C VAL A 87 4.57 -9.93 -5.42
N GLU A 88 4.47 -10.04 -6.75
CA GLU A 88 4.95 -11.23 -7.50
C GLU A 88 4.32 -12.56 -7.04
N ALA A 89 3.09 -12.50 -6.55
CA ALA A 89 2.37 -13.66 -6.07
C ALA A 89 1.81 -14.56 -7.22
N ASN A 90 1.97 -14.15 -8.47
CA ASN A 90 1.42 -14.83 -9.66
C ASN A 90 -0.08 -15.12 -9.58
N ILE A 91 -0.82 -14.26 -8.90
CA ILE A 91 -2.26 -14.41 -8.66
C ILE A 91 -3.04 -14.46 -9.97
N LEU A 92 -2.62 -13.66 -10.96
CA LEU A 92 -3.29 -13.58 -12.26
C LEU A 92 -3.15 -14.85 -13.08
N GLU A 93 -2.04 -15.56 -12.94
CA GLU A 93 -1.81 -16.82 -13.63
C GLU A 93 -2.51 -17.98 -12.90
N ALA A 94 -2.41 -18.01 -11.58
CA ALA A 94 -2.94 -19.08 -10.76
C ALA A 94 -4.45 -18.99 -10.53
N MET A 95 -5.02 -17.77 -10.49
CA MET A 95 -6.44 -17.49 -10.22
C MET A 95 -7.00 -18.33 -9.07
N PRO A 96 -6.48 -18.15 -7.82
CA PRO A 96 -6.87 -18.96 -6.68
C PRO A 96 -8.36 -18.80 -6.39
N LYS A 97 -9.04 -19.91 -6.08
CA LYS A 97 -10.47 -19.93 -5.76
C LYS A 97 -10.76 -20.15 -4.29
N THR A 98 -9.79 -20.70 -3.56
CA THR A 98 -9.90 -21.00 -2.15
C THR A 98 -8.84 -20.26 -1.34
N THR A 99 -9.07 -20.07 -0.05
CA THR A 99 -8.05 -19.50 0.85
C THR A 99 -6.79 -20.36 0.90
N GLU A 100 -6.91 -21.69 0.87
CA GLU A 100 -5.75 -22.60 0.87
C GLU A 100 -4.86 -22.40 -0.36
N GLU A 101 -5.46 -22.24 -1.56
CA GLU A 101 -4.72 -21.94 -2.79
C GLU A 101 -4.05 -20.57 -2.70
N LEU A 102 -4.77 -19.57 -2.17
CA LEU A 102 -4.26 -18.23 -1.98
C LEU A 102 -3.09 -18.21 -0.99
N ASP A 103 -3.23 -18.82 0.19
CA ASP A 103 -2.19 -18.89 1.22
C ASP A 103 -0.90 -19.51 0.70
N LYS A 104 -1.02 -20.54 -0.15
CA LYS A 104 0.14 -21.16 -0.79
C LYS A 104 0.88 -20.19 -1.72
N LEU A 105 0.15 -19.35 -2.45
CA LEU A 105 0.74 -18.33 -3.34
C LEU A 105 1.37 -17.21 -2.52
N LEU A 106 0.67 -16.72 -1.49
CA LEU A 106 1.17 -15.66 -0.62
C LEU A 106 2.40 -16.08 0.17
N GLY A 107 2.53 -17.39 0.49
CA GLY A 107 3.70 -17.93 1.18
C GLY A 107 5.01 -17.79 0.39
N SER A 108 4.94 -17.68 -0.93
CA SER A 108 6.09 -17.47 -1.83
C SER A 108 6.24 -16.04 -2.33
N ALA A 109 5.25 -15.18 -2.06
CA ALA A 109 5.23 -13.80 -2.51
C ALA A 109 6.18 -12.92 -1.69
N HIS A 110 6.75 -11.90 -2.33
CA HIS A 110 7.46 -10.86 -1.62
C HIS A 110 6.48 -9.93 -0.90
N ARG A 111 6.91 -9.37 0.23
CA ARG A 111 6.14 -8.40 1.01
C ARG A 111 6.75 -7.02 0.87
N VAL A 112 5.90 -6.05 0.57
CA VAL A 112 6.21 -4.62 0.66
C VAL A 112 5.36 -4.06 1.78
N TRP A 113 6.01 -3.61 2.85
CA TRP A 113 5.34 -3.01 3.99
C TRP A 113 5.04 -1.54 3.72
N ASN A 114 3.80 -1.15 3.86
CA ASN A 114 3.36 0.23 3.88
C ASN A 114 3.31 0.70 5.34
N ILE A 115 4.17 1.63 5.70
CA ILE A 115 4.27 2.20 7.05
C ILE A 115 3.67 3.61 7.00
N PRO A 116 2.51 3.84 7.64
CA PRO A 116 1.92 5.16 7.71
C PRO A 116 2.75 6.08 8.62
N VAL A 117 2.97 7.31 8.18
CA VAL A 117 3.54 8.40 8.99
C VAL A 117 2.57 9.56 8.94
N HIS A 118 2.06 9.98 10.09
CA HIS A 118 0.99 10.97 10.19
C HIS A 118 1.49 12.27 10.76
N ALA A 119 1.47 13.35 9.99
CA ALA A 119 1.85 14.67 10.47
C ALA A 119 1.06 15.76 9.76
N ASN A 120 0.69 16.82 10.49
CA ASN A 120 0.03 18.02 9.95
C ASN A 120 -1.27 17.75 9.16
N GLY A 121 -2.03 16.71 9.53
CA GLY A 121 -3.26 16.30 8.84
C GLY A 121 -3.03 15.60 7.49
N LYS A 122 -1.79 15.25 7.19
CA LYS A 122 -1.37 14.49 6.01
C LYS A 122 -0.88 13.11 6.41
N THR A 123 -0.91 12.18 5.48
CA THR A 123 -0.31 10.85 5.64
C THR A 123 0.74 10.62 4.57
N VAL A 124 1.92 10.20 4.98
CA VAL A 124 2.93 9.67 4.08
C VAL A 124 3.00 8.15 4.30
N LEU A 125 2.79 7.38 3.25
CA LEU A 125 3.08 5.95 3.27
C LEU A 125 4.54 5.75 2.84
N VAL A 126 5.34 5.22 3.74
CA VAL A 126 6.71 4.80 3.44
C VAL A 126 6.71 3.30 3.17
N GLN A 127 7.24 2.92 2.01
CA GLN A 127 7.35 1.52 1.62
C GLN A 127 8.69 0.95 2.04
N VAL A 128 8.64 -0.20 2.71
CA VAL A 128 9.81 -0.96 3.15
C VAL A 128 9.75 -2.36 2.55
N SER A 129 10.83 -2.78 1.92
CA SER A 129 10.94 -4.10 1.29
C SER A 129 12.32 -4.70 1.53
N ARG A 130 12.44 -6.03 1.40
CA ARG A 130 13.76 -6.67 1.33
C ARG A 130 14.40 -6.41 -0.02
N GLY A 131 15.69 -6.11 -0.01
CA GLY A 131 16.48 -6.05 -1.23
C GLY A 131 16.46 -7.40 -1.94
N LEU A 132 16.22 -7.39 -3.24
CA LEU A 132 16.23 -8.59 -4.06
C LEU A 132 17.65 -9.13 -4.20
N GLU A 133 17.76 -10.45 -4.36
CA GLU A 133 19.00 -11.07 -4.81
C GLU A 133 19.26 -10.68 -6.27
N LEU A 134 20.53 -10.45 -6.60
CA LEU A 134 20.93 -10.09 -7.97
C LEU A 134 20.65 -11.22 -8.94
N SER A 135 19.97 -10.90 -10.02
CA SER A 135 19.83 -11.78 -11.17
C SER A 135 21.05 -11.71 -12.09
N GLU A 136 21.20 -12.68 -13.01
CA GLU A 136 22.24 -12.63 -14.05
C GLU A 136 22.14 -11.36 -14.93
N MET A 137 20.92 -10.87 -15.17
CA MET A 137 20.67 -9.63 -15.91
C MET A 137 21.17 -8.39 -15.18
N ASP A 138 21.05 -8.35 -13.85
CA ASP A 138 21.54 -7.23 -13.05
C ASP A 138 23.08 -7.13 -13.13
N LEU A 139 23.76 -8.28 -13.32
CA LEU A 139 25.21 -8.32 -13.49
C LEU A 139 25.67 -7.78 -14.84
N ASP A 140 24.86 -7.91 -15.88
CA ASP A 140 25.21 -7.46 -17.23
C ASP A 140 24.90 -5.96 -17.46
N ASP A 141 23.86 -5.43 -16.78
CA ASP A 141 23.35 -4.08 -17.03
C ASP A 141 23.91 -3.02 -16.07
N ASN A 142 24.61 -3.41 -14.98
CA ASN A 142 25.11 -2.51 -13.94
C ASN A 142 26.63 -2.44 -13.91
N THR A 143 27.16 -1.32 -13.41
CA THR A 143 28.59 -1.16 -13.12
C THR A 143 29.03 -2.00 -11.91
N GLU A 144 30.32 -2.28 -11.79
CA GLU A 144 30.87 -3.02 -10.65
C GLU A 144 30.53 -2.36 -9.29
N GLU A 145 30.53 -1.02 -9.23
CA GLU A 145 30.20 -0.26 -8.02
C GLU A 145 28.69 -0.39 -7.67
N GLU A 146 27.82 -0.37 -8.69
CA GLU A 146 26.38 -0.59 -8.50
C GLU A 146 26.08 -2.02 -8.08
N ILE A 147 26.77 -3.00 -8.65
CA ILE A 147 26.66 -4.42 -8.28
C ILE A 147 27.07 -4.61 -6.82
N GLU A 148 28.19 -4.03 -6.36
CA GLU A 148 28.59 -4.12 -4.95
C GLU A 148 27.54 -3.51 -4.02
N ARG A 149 27.01 -2.33 -4.36
CA ARG A 149 25.97 -1.67 -3.58
C ARG A 149 24.67 -2.49 -3.53
N LEU A 150 24.28 -3.11 -4.63
CA LEU A 150 23.12 -3.99 -4.68
C LEU A 150 23.32 -5.25 -3.83
N LYS A 151 24.53 -5.86 -3.88
CA LYS A 151 24.89 -7.00 -3.02
C LYS A 151 24.81 -6.67 -1.54
N GLU A 152 25.27 -5.49 -1.14
CA GLU A 152 25.19 -5.03 0.25
C GLU A 152 23.74 -4.90 0.76
N LYS A 153 22.80 -4.58 -0.14
CA LYS A 153 21.39 -4.41 0.15
C LYS A 153 20.56 -5.69 0.01
N ALA A 154 21.07 -6.69 -0.69
CA ALA A 154 20.37 -7.94 -0.90
C ALA A 154 19.96 -8.62 0.41
N GLY A 155 18.72 -9.02 0.52
CA GLY A 155 18.14 -9.68 1.69
C GLY A 155 17.93 -8.78 2.92
N LYS A 156 18.38 -7.52 2.92
CA LYS A 156 18.16 -6.58 4.02
C LYS A 156 16.90 -5.75 3.81
N TRP A 157 16.24 -5.37 4.89
CA TRP A 157 15.16 -4.40 4.84
C TRP A 157 15.70 -3.03 4.45
N GLN A 158 14.96 -2.32 3.60
CA GLN A 158 15.30 -0.98 3.14
C GLN A 158 14.04 -0.20 2.78
N THR A 159 14.08 1.11 2.94
CA THR A 159 13.05 2.00 2.40
C THR A 159 13.20 2.06 0.87
N VAL A 160 12.09 1.89 0.16
CA VAL A 160 12.12 1.80 -1.32
C VAL A 160 11.38 2.94 -2.00
N SER A 161 10.32 3.44 -1.40
CA SER A 161 9.56 4.59 -1.91
C SER A 161 8.69 5.22 -0.83
N SER A 162 8.13 6.39 -1.13
CA SER A 162 7.13 7.03 -0.29
C SER A 162 6.11 7.79 -1.15
N ALA A 163 4.88 7.90 -0.64
CA ALA A 163 3.81 8.66 -1.27
C ALA A 163 3.06 9.48 -0.21
N MET A 164 2.79 10.75 -0.51
CA MET A 164 2.05 11.64 0.38
C MET A 164 0.59 11.80 -0.06
N TYR A 165 -0.30 11.74 0.90
CA TYR A 165 -1.75 11.91 0.77
C TYR A 165 -2.17 13.14 1.58
N GLU A 166 -2.55 14.21 0.89
CA GLU A 166 -2.81 15.52 1.50
C GLU A 166 -4.02 15.53 2.42
N ASP A 167 -5.06 14.76 2.08
CA ASP A 167 -6.28 14.64 2.88
C ASP A 167 -6.19 13.53 3.95
N GLY A 168 -5.02 12.90 4.08
CA GLY A 168 -4.79 11.80 4.99
C GLY A 168 -5.43 10.47 4.56
N GLU A 169 -6.19 10.46 3.48
CA GLU A 169 -6.91 9.28 2.97
C GLU A 169 -6.04 8.50 2.00
N ILE A 170 -5.79 7.24 2.31
CA ILE A 170 -5.08 6.29 1.43
C ILE A 170 -6.08 5.45 0.63
N PRO A 171 -5.72 4.96 -0.59
CA PRO A 171 -6.64 4.23 -1.47
C PRO A 171 -7.29 3.01 -0.80
N GLU A 172 -6.58 2.33 0.08
CA GLU A 172 -7.03 1.13 0.78
C GLU A 172 -8.21 1.38 1.71
N GLN A 173 -8.38 2.61 2.20
CA GLN A 173 -9.51 2.98 3.07
C GLN A 173 -10.87 2.90 2.35
N ALA A 174 -10.87 3.00 1.03
CA ALA A 174 -12.09 2.88 0.23
C ALA A 174 -12.65 1.44 0.17
N ILE A 175 -11.89 0.42 0.58
CA ILE A 175 -12.29 -1.00 0.47
C ILE A 175 -13.63 -1.26 1.14
N GLY A 176 -13.83 -0.77 2.37
CA GLY A 176 -15.07 -0.97 3.13
C GLY A 176 -16.30 -0.38 2.43
N GLU A 177 -16.17 0.82 1.88
CA GLU A 177 -17.24 1.47 1.12
C GLU A 177 -17.55 0.73 -0.18
N ILE A 178 -16.51 0.25 -0.89
CA ILE A 178 -16.68 -0.51 -2.13
C ILE A 178 -17.37 -1.86 -1.85
N LEU A 179 -16.99 -2.57 -0.80
CA LEU A 179 -17.65 -3.81 -0.38
C LEU A 179 -19.13 -3.55 -0.07
N SER A 180 -19.43 -2.53 0.72
CA SER A 180 -20.80 -2.15 1.08
C SER A 180 -21.63 -1.76 -0.16
N ALA A 181 -21.07 -0.99 -1.09
CA ALA A 181 -21.74 -0.62 -2.34
C ALA A 181 -22.05 -1.84 -3.23
N ASN A 182 -21.26 -2.91 -3.12
CA ASN A 182 -21.49 -4.18 -3.82
C ASN A 182 -22.29 -5.19 -3.00
N HIS A 183 -23.01 -4.74 -1.96
CA HIS A 183 -23.85 -5.56 -1.10
C HIS A 183 -23.11 -6.70 -0.38
N LYS A 184 -21.81 -6.51 -0.13
CA LYS A 184 -21.00 -7.44 0.65
C LYS A 184 -21.13 -7.10 2.14
N ASP A 185 -21.18 -8.14 2.95
CA ASP A 185 -21.16 -8.02 4.40
C ASP A 185 -19.70 -7.84 4.86
N THR A 186 -19.31 -6.63 5.23
CA THR A 186 -17.94 -6.29 5.62
C THR A 186 -17.44 -7.11 6.79
N ASP A 187 -18.32 -7.54 7.69
CA ASP A 187 -17.94 -8.38 8.83
C ASP A 187 -17.55 -9.81 8.41
N LYS A 188 -18.00 -10.26 7.24
CA LYS A 188 -17.73 -11.60 6.69
C LYS A 188 -16.71 -11.62 5.58
N CYS A 189 -16.36 -10.45 5.07
CA CYS A 189 -15.34 -10.32 4.03
C CYS A 189 -13.99 -9.99 4.66
N LYS A 190 -12.95 -10.64 4.14
CA LYS A 190 -11.56 -10.26 4.38
C LYS A 190 -10.89 -9.94 3.07
N CYS A 191 -9.86 -9.13 3.11
CA CYS A 191 -9.12 -8.75 1.90
C CYS A 191 -7.63 -9.01 2.07
N VAL A 192 -6.98 -9.26 0.95
CA VAL A 192 -5.52 -9.34 0.82
C VAL A 192 -5.11 -8.32 -0.24
N LEU A 193 -4.14 -7.49 0.09
CA LEU A 193 -3.58 -6.53 -0.86
C LEU A 193 -2.51 -7.20 -1.71
N ILE A 194 -2.63 -7.08 -3.01
CA ILE A 194 -1.65 -7.57 -3.98
C ILE A 194 -1.27 -6.45 -4.93
N GLY A 195 -0.02 -6.45 -5.35
CA GLY A 195 0.50 -5.44 -6.27
C GLY A 195 1.63 -6.01 -7.14
N GLY A 196 2.10 -5.19 -8.07
CA GLY A 196 3.24 -5.55 -8.90
C GLY A 196 2.99 -6.72 -9.86
N GLU A 197 1.75 -7.19 -9.98
CA GLU A 197 1.40 -8.29 -10.89
C GLU A 197 1.71 -7.90 -12.33
N SER A 198 2.38 -8.82 -13.03
CA SER A 198 2.78 -8.61 -14.41
C SER A 198 1.57 -8.28 -15.28
N GLY A 199 1.67 -7.14 -15.97
CA GLY A 199 0.64 -6.68 -16.92
C GLY A 199 -0.41 -5.73 -16.34
N ILE A 200 -0.77 -5.80 -15.07
CA ILE A 200 -1.78 -4.91 -14.49
C ILE A 200 -1.15 -3.71 -13.78
N ARG A 201 -0.02 -3.91 -13.09
CA ARG A 201 0.74 -2.86 -12.39
C ARG A 201 -0.12 -1.91 -11.56
N THR A 202 -1.09 -2.46 -10.84
CA THR A 202 -1.99 -1.70 -9.97
C THR A 202 -2.11 -2.38 -8.62
N LEU A 203 -2.53 -1.62 -7.63
CA LEU A 203 -2.89 -2.16 -6.33
C LEU A 203 -4.28 -2.76 -6.39
N LEU A 204 -4.39 -4.02 -6.00
CA LEU A 204 -5.63 -4.78 -5.96
C LEU A 204 -5.90 -5.25 -4.53
N ALA A 205 -7.17 -5.36 -4.15
CA ALA A 205 -7.60 -6.09 -2.98
C ALA A 205 -8.38 -7.33 -3.42
N LEU A 206 -7.84 -8.53 -3.15
CA LEU A 206 -8.58 -9.78 -3.32
C LEU A 206 -9.59 -9.92 -2.19
N VAL A 207 -10.83 -10.20 -2.54
CA VAL A 207 -11.93 -10.34 -1.58
C VAL A 207 -12.14 -11.82 -1.26
N ILE A 208 -12.06 -12.14 0.02
CA ILE A 208 -12.27 -13.47 0.58
C ILE A 208 -13.61 -13.46 1.32
N GLU A 209 -14.47 -14.40 0.99
CA GLU A 209 -15.78 -14.60 1.63
C GLU A 209 -16.05 -16.09 1.76
N ASN A 210 -16.38 -16.57 2.97
CA ASN A 210 -16.66 -17.98 3.24
C ASN A 210 -15.55 -18.94 2.74
N ASP A 211 -14.30 -18.63 3.05
CA ASP A 211 -13.10 -19.39 2.66
C ASP A 211 -12.89 -19.54 1.14
N ALA A 212 -13.49 -18.65 0.36
CA ALA A 212 -13.31 -18.58 -1.08
C ALA A 212 -12.89 -17.19 -1.54
N VAL A 213 -12.04 -17.09 -2.55
CA VAL A 213 -11.76 -15.84 -3.25
C VAL A 213 -12.95 -15.52 -4.13
N SER A 214 -13.69 -14.47 -3.77
CA SER A 214 -14.97 -14.10 -4.40
C SER A 214 -14.86 -13.01 -5.45
N GLY A 215 -13.75 -12.26 -5.48
CA GLY A 215 -13.54 -11.17 -6.42
C GLY A 215 -12.26 -10.37 -6.15
N ALA A 216 -12.09 -9.30 -6.89
CA ALA A 216 -10.99 -8.36 -6.76
C ALA A 216 -11.51 -6.92 -6.86
N ILE A 217 -10.92 -6.02 -6.08
CA ILE A 217 -11.16 -4.58 -6.12
C ILE A 217 -9.91 -3.92 -6.70
N SER A 218 -10.06 -3.09 -7.73
CA SER A 218 -8.98 -2.24 -8.23
C SER A 218 -8.94 -0.95 -7.41
N LEU A 219 -7.89 -0.73 -6.64
CA LEU A 219 -7.74 0.44 -5.77
C LEU A 219 -7.10 1.63 -6.49
N GLU A 220 -6.37 1.36 -7.55
CA GLU A 220 -5.73 2.36 -8.37
C GLU A 220 -6.13 2.19 -9.83
N ARG A 221 -5.96 3.26 -10.60
CA ARG A 221 -6.19 3.22 -12.04
C ARG A 221 -5.11 2.43 -12.75
N THR A 222 -5.48 1.44 -13.55
CA THR A 222 -4.52 0.70 -14.38
C THR A 222 -3.96 1.56 -15.51
N VAL A 223 -2.74 1.25 -15.94
CA VAL A 223 -2.09 1.96 -17.06
C VAL A 223 -2.89 1.81 -18.36
N SER A 224 -3.61 0.71 -18.52
CA SER A 224 -4.39 0.35 -19.71
C SER A 224 -5.86 0.72 -19.65
N ASP A 225 -6.32 1.38 -18.56
CA ASP A 225 -7.73 1.72 -18.29
C ASP A 225 -8.70 0.52 -18.31
N GLU A 226 -8.20 -0.71 -18.22
CA GLU A 226 -9.01 -1.93 -18.28
C GLU A 226 -9.75 -2.22 -16.99
N LEU A 227 -9.11 -1.92 -15.86
CA LEU A 227 -9.73 -1.94 -14.55
C LEU A 227 -10.01 -0.50 -14.12
N GLN A 228 -11.24 -0.24 -13.74
CA GLN A 228 -11.64 1.07 -13.24
C GLN A 228 -11.27 1.17 -11.74
N GLN A 229 -10.73 2.30 -11.36
CA GLN A 229 -10.42 2.57 -9.96
C GLN A 229 -11.67 2.47 -9.09
N ASN A 230 -11.50 1.91 -7.90
CA ASN A 230 -12.57 1.72 -6.89
C ASN A 230 -13.74 0.86 -7.40
N GLN A 231 -13.48 -0.05 -8.34
CA GLN A 231 -14.49 -0.98 -8.82
C GLN A 231 -14.16 -2.41 -8.37
N MET A 232 -15.21 -3.10 -7.92
CA MET A 232 -15.16 -4.53 -7.62
C MET A 232 -15.54 -5.35 -8.85
N TYR A 233 -14.80 -6.40 -9.10
CA TYR A 233 -15.03 -7.39 -10.15
C TYR A 233 -15.25 -8.75 -9.50
N SER A 234 -16.16 -9.56 -10.03
CA SER A 234 -16.16 -10.99 -9.73
C SER A 234 -14.87 -11.63 -10.23
N LEU A 235 -14.51 -12.79 -9.68
CA LEU A 235 -13.27 -13.47 -10.09
C LEU A 235 -13.27 -13.79 -11.59
N ASP A 236 -14.43 -14.19 -12.15
CA ASP A 236 -14.57 -14.50 -13.58
C ASP A 236 -14.46 -13.24 -14.47
N GLU A 237 -15.03 -12.13 -14.06
CA GLU A 237 -14.87 -10.85 -14.76
C GLU A 237 -13.44 -10.36 -14.72
N PHE A 238 -12.80 -10.44 -13.56
CA PHE A 238 -11.41 -10.09 -13.39
C PHE A 238 -10.50 -10.95 -14.30
N ALA A 239 -10.68 -12.28 -14.28
CA ALA A 239 -9.96 -13.20 -15.14
C ALA A 239 -10.13 -12.86 -16.64
N LYS A 240 -11.35 -12.49 -17.04
CA LYS A 240 -11.64 -12.12 -18.42
C LYS A 240 -10.92 -10.83 -18.83
N VAL A 241 -10.94 -9.80 -17.99
CA VAL A 241 -10.24 -8.54 -18.25
C VAL A 241 -8.74 -8.78 -18.40
N VAL A 242 -8.15 -9.55 -17.48
CA VAL A 242 -6.72 -9.90 -17.50
C VAL A 242 -6.36 -10.70 -18.74
N SER A 243 -7.15 -11.72 -19.11
CA SER A 243 -6.86 -12.60 -20.25
C SER A 243 -7.00 -11.92 -21.62
N GLN A 244 -7.75 -10.81 -21.70
CA GLN A 244 -7.91 -10.04 -22.92
C GLN A 244 -6.74 -9.09 -23.19
N ASN A 245 -5.81 -8.96 -22.23
CA ASN A 245 -4.62 -8.13 -22.38
C ASN A 245 -3.36 -8.99 -22.60
N PRO A 246 -3.07 -9.44 -23.83
CA PRO A 246 -1.92 -10.30 -24.11
C PRO A 246 -0.57 -9.61 -23.88
N SER A 247 -0.53 -8.29 -23.74
CA SER A 247 0.69 -7.57 -23.30
C SER A 247 1.04 -7.88 -21.84
N ALA A 248 0.08 -8.33 -21.03
CA ALA A 248 0.32 -8.84 -19.69
C ALA A 248 1.17 -10.12 -19.67
N ILE A 249 0.98 -10.98 -20.63
CA ILE A 249 1.61 -12.32 -20.67
C ILE A 249 2.98 -12.29 -21.39
N GLY A 250 3.20 -11.34 -22.29
CA GLY A 250 4.37 -11.31 -23.18
C GLY A 250 5.69 -10.83 -22.53
N TYR A 251 5.67 -10.24 -21.34
CA TYR A 251 6.88 -9.75 -20.66
C TYR A 251 7.50 -10.74 -19.67
N TYR A 252 6.90 -11.92 -19.47
CA TYR A 252 7.42 -12.99 -18.59
C TYR A 252 8.76 -13.58 -19.07
N ILE A 253 9.17 -13.36 -20.30
CA ILE A 253 10.37 -13.98 -20.88
C ILE A 253 11.61 -13.09 -20.80
N ALA A 254 11.46 -11.85 -20.38
CA ALA A 254 12.54 -10.87 -20.41
C ALA A 254 12.78 -10.16 -19.07
N GLY A 255 13.03 -10.89 -18.03
CA GLY A 255 13.88 -10.41 -16.95
C GLY A 255 13.27 -9.99 -15.64
N GLY A 256 13.82 -10.54 -14.60
CA GLY A 256 13.65 -10.20 -13.18
C GLY A 256 14.03 -8.78 -12.75
N ALA A 257 14.02 -7.81 -13.68
CA ALA A 257 14.31 -6.39 -13.41
C ALA A 257 13.06 -5.56 -13.05
N GLY A 258 11.88 -6.22 -12.81
CA GLY A 258 10.59 -5.53 -12.73
C GLY A 258 10.40 -4.60 -11.55
N LEU A 259 10.91 -4.91 -10.35
CA LEU A 259 10.65 -4.11 -9.14
C LEU A 259 11.36 -2.75 -9.13
N LEU A 260 12.61 -2.68 -9.56
CA LEU A 260 13.32 -1.40 -9.70
C LEU A 260 12.69 -0.48 -10.77
N GLY A 261 12.10 -1.07 -11.83
CA GLY A 261 11.38 -0.32 -12.87
C GLY A 261 10.09 0.34 -12.37
N ILE A 262 9.36 -0.29 -11.46
CA ILE A 262 8.11 0.26 -10.88
C ILE A 262 8.44 1.44 -9.97
N ILE A 263 9.45 1.32 -9.13
CA ILE A 263 9.91 2.39 -8.22
C ILE A 263 10.37 3.63 -8.99
N ILE A 264 11.11 3.43 -10.09
CA ILE A 264 11.61 4.52 -10.94
C ILE A 264 10.45 5.22 -11.69
N VAL A 265 9.43 4.50 -12.14
CA VAL A 265 8.31 5.09 -12.91
C VAL A 265 7.42 5.95 -12.02
N ILE A 266 7.17 5.55 -10.77
CA ILE A 266 6.42 6.37 -9.80
C ILE A 266 7.24 7.62 -9.44
N GLY A 267 8.52 7.48 -9.12
CA GLY A 267 9.42 8.60 -8.83
C GLY A 267 9.62 9.57 -10.00
N ILE A 268 9.67 9.07 -11.24
CA ILE A 268 9.80 9.90 -12.45
C ILE A 268 8.48 10.60 -12.79
N SER A 269 7.33 9.98 -12.54
CA SER A 269 6.02 10.61 -12.78
C SER A 269 5.77 11.76 -11.80
N ILE A 270 6.16 11.62 -10.55
CA ILE A 270 6.12 12.71 -9.55
C ILE A 270 7.10 13.82 -9.95
N ARG A 271 8.34 13.49 -10.30
CA ARG A 271 9.35 14.47 -10.74
C ARG A 271 8.95 15.21 -12.03
N LYS A 272 8.24 14.56 -12.94
CA LYS A 272 7.75 15.17 -14.19
C LYS A 272 6.56 16.10 -13.94
N ARG A 273 5.70 15.83 -12.97
CA ARG A 273 4.63 16.75 -12.52
C ARG A 273 5.20 18.00 -11.85
N LEU A 274 6.24 17.86 -11.03
CA LEU A 274 6.91 18.98 -10.37
C LEU A 274 7.66 19.88 -11.39
N ARG A 275 8.25 19.31 -12.45
CA ARG A 275 8.99 20.07 -13.48
C ARG A 275 8.09 20.89 -14.41
N ASN A 276 6.82 20.56 -14.53
CA ASN A 276 5.86 21.30 -15.37
C ASN A 276 5.08 22.38 -14.60
N LYS A 277 5.41 22.62 -13.33
CA LYS A 277 4.82 23.69 -12.50
C LYS A 277 5.79 24.81 -12.15
N CYS A 278 7.01 24.82 -12.72
CA CYS A 278 7.95 25.96 -12.66
C CYS A 278 8.03 26.64 -14.01
#